data_86208502956123dc28e029d0e096aa75
#
_entry.id   86208502956123dc28e029d0e096aa75
#
_cell.length_a   1.000
_cell.length_b   1.000
_cell.length_c   1.000
_cell.angle_alpha   90.00
_cell.angle_beta   90.00
_cell.angle_gamma   90.00
#
_symmetry.space_group_name_H-M   'P 1'
#
loop_
_entity.id
_entity.type
_entity.pdbx_description
1 polymer ?
#
loop_
_entity_poly.entity_id
_entity_poly.type
_entity_poly.pdbx_seq_one_letter_code
_entity_poly.pdbx_strand_id
1 'polypeptide(L)'
;MYIGRSQQEEEKYLNTTINAINELIDEYGGLSTEQDKEIRKQRKFLWDNRSEFDEFEVLENCSQIALEEKTYANKINKLRTLERQLKSPYFARLDFKEEGEEGESFYIGLASVEDKDNFDFYVFDWRSPVANMFYDFEVGPAFYNAPIGKIEGTIEFSRQFNIKNSKIVFTHDSGAALCDESLTAMLGRNATDKMKNIVATI
;
A
#
# COMPACT_ATOMS: atom_id res chain seq x y z
N MET A 1 -15.58 -25.49 -4.15
CA MET A 1 -14.15 -25.60 -4.49
C MET A 1 -13.77 -24.28 -5.12
N TYR A 2 -13.12 -23.38 -4.39
CA TYR A 2 -12.72 -22.07 -4.91
C TYR A 2 -11.59 -22.29 -5.92
N ILE A 3 -11.83 -21.93 -7.17
CA ILE A 3 -10.80 -21.99 -8.21
C ILE A 3 -10.10 -20.62 -8.16
N GLY A 4 -8.84 -20.59 -7.78
CA GLY A 4 -8.05 -19.36 -7.80
C GLY A 4 -8.15 -18.66 -9.15
N ARG A 5 -8.07 -17.33 -9.18
CA ARG A 5 -8.13 -16.54 -10.43
C ARG A 5 -7.09 -17.07 -11.43
N SER A 6 -7.49 -17.16 -12.69
CA SER A 6 -6.58 -17.47 -13.78
C SER A 6 -5.49 -16.39 -13.93
N GLN A 7 -4.40 -16.70 -14.60
CA GLN A 7 -3.34 -15.72 -14.87
C GLN A 7 -3.87 -14.46 -15.56
N GLN A 8 -4.82 -14.60 -16.48
CA GLN A 8 -5.44 -13.46 -17.18
C GLN A 8 -6.25 -12.57 -16.24
N GLU A 9 -6.95 -13.16 -15.27
CA GLU A 9 -7.70 -12.40 -14.25
C GLU A 9 -6.75 -11.67 -13.29
N GLU A 10 -5.62 -12.29 -12.92
CA GLU A 10 -4.60 -11.64 -12.12
C GLU A 10 -3.93 -10.47 -12.86
N GLU A 11 -3.62 -10.64 -14.14
CA GLU A 11 -3.10 -9.56 -14.98
C GLU A 11 -4.11 -8.41 -15.15
N LYS A 12 -5.40 -8.73 -15.29
CA LYS A 12 -6.47 -7.73 -15.32
C LYS A 12 -6.54 -6.97 -13.99
N TYR A 13 -6.51 -7.68 -12.87
CA TYR A 13 -6.53 -7.05 -11.54
C TYR A 13 -5.32 -6.16 -11.32
N LEU A 14 -4.12 -6.61 -11.71
CA LEU A 14 -2.91 -5.81 -11.66
C LEU A 14 -3.06 -4.50 -12.46
N ASN A 15 -3.59 -4.58 -13.67
CA ASN A 15 -3.81 -3.40 -14.51
C ASN A 15 -4.81 -2.42 -13.87
N THR A 16 -5.91 -2.93 -13.29
CA THR A 16 -6.88 -2.10 -12.56
C THR A 16 -6.21 -1.39 -11.38
N THR A 17 -5.42 -2.11 -10.59
CA THR A 17 -4.67 -1.55 -9.45
C THR A 17 -3.67 -0.48 -9.91
N ILE A 18 -2.95 -0.73 -11.01
CA ILE A 18 -2.00 0.23 -11.59
C ILE A 18 -2.72 1.51 -12.04
N ASN A 19 -3.89 1.39 -12.67
CA ASN A 19 -4.68 2.55 -13.08
C ASN A 19 -5.12 3.37 -11.86
N ALA A 20 -5.63 2.73 -10.82
CA ALA A 20 -6.00 3.40 -9.57
C ALA A 20 -4.80 4.14 -8.93
N ILE A 21 -3.60 3.52 -8.94
CA ILE A 21 -2.37 4.18 -8.46
C ILE A 21 -2.03 5.40 -9.31
N ASN A 22 -2.14 5.32 -10.65
CA ASN A 22 -1.86 6.45 -11.54
C ASN A 22 -2.84 7.61 -11.28
N GLU A 23 -4.12 7.34 -11.11
CA GLU A 23 -5.13 8.36 -10.76
C GLU A 23 -4.78 9.05 -9.43
N LEU A 24 -4.35 8.28 -8.42
CA LEU A 24 -3.88 8.84 -7.16
C LEU A 24 -2.61 9.70 -7.35
N ILE A 25 -1.66 9.27 -8.17
CA ILE A 25 -0.45 10.05 -8.47
C ILE A 25 -0.80 11.38 -9.13
N ASP A 26 -1.69 11.37 -10.11
CA ASP A 26 -2.12 12.58 -10.81
C ASP A 26 -2.83 13.56 -9.87
N GLU A 27 -3.73 13.07 -9.03
CA GLU A 27 -4.44 13.88 -8.03
C GLU A 27 -3.46 14.49 -7.01
N TYR A 28 -2.64 13.69 -6.36
CA TYR A 28 -1.69 14.19 -5.35
C TYR A 28 -0.62 15.08 -5.98
N GLY A 29 -0.21 14.81 -7.23
CA GLY A 29 0.77 15.59 -7.98
C GLY A 29 0.26 17.00 -8.29
N GLY A 30 -0.98 17.12 -8.78
CA GLY A 30 -1.63 18.40 -9.03
C GLY A 30 -1.77 19.24 -7.74
N LEU A 31 -2.33 18.65 -6.69
CA LEU A 31 -2.52 19.31 -5.40
C LEU A 31 -1.19 19.76 -4.77
N SER A 32 -0.13 18.97 -4.91
CA SER A 32 1.17 19.32 -4.32
C SER A 32 1.82 20.52 -5.02
N THR A 33 1.66 20.64 -6.33
CA THR A 33 2.19 21.76 -7.11
C THR A 33 1.52 23.10 -6.75
N GLU A 34 0.22 23.09 -6.55
CA GLU A 34 -0.53 24.29 -6.14
C GLU A 34 -0.17 24.71 -4.71
N GLN A 35 -0.06 23.75 -3.81
CA GLN A 35 0.29 23.99 -2.41
C GLN A 35 1.72 24.57 -2.27
N ASP A 36 2.70 24.08 -3.00
CA ASP A 36 4.07 24.64 -3.00
C ASP A 36 4.07 26.10 -3.42
N LYS A 37 3.31 26.45 -4.46
CA LYS A 37 3.18 27.84 -4.92
C LYS A 37 2.56 28.75 -3.85
N GLU A 38 1.52 28.28 -3.17
CA GLU A 38 0.84 29.04 -2.13
C GLU A 38 1.72 29.25 -0.89
N ILE A 39 2.42 28.21 -0.43
CA ILE A 39 3.37 28.31 0.68
C ILE A 39 4.48 29.34 0.37
N ARG A 40 5.04 29.31 -0.85
CA ARG A 40 6.06 30.29 -1.26
C ARG A 40 5.52 31.71 -1.29
N LYS A 41 4.29 31.90 -1.74
CA LYS A 41 3.61 33.20 -1.77
C LYS A 41 3.36 33.73 -0.36
N GLN A 42 2.89 32.89 0.55
CA GLN A 42 2.66 33.26 1.95
C GLN A 42 3.97 33.64 2.66
N ARG A 43 5.03 32.85 2.48
CA ARG A 43 6.35 33.18 3.02
C ARG A 43 6.86 34.53 2.52
N LYS A 44 6.74 34.77 1.19
CA LYS A 44 7.16 36.04 0.60
C LYS A 44 6.34 37.20 1.16
N PHE A 45 5.03 37.05 1.25
CA PHE A 45 4.14 38.07 1.81
C PHE A 45 4.51 38.42 3.26
N LEU A 46 4.71 37.41 4.10
CA LEU A 46 5.11 37.59 5.49
C LEU A 46 6.46 38.30 5.61
N TRP A 47 7.41 37.99 4.74
CA TRP A 47 8.73 38.61 4.70
C TRP A 47 8.66 40.07 4.26
N ASP A 48 7.97 40.34 3.17
CA ASP A 48 7.86 41.68 2.55
C ASP A 48 7.11 42.68 3.46
N ASN A 49 6.15 42.18 4.26
CA ASN A 49 5.33 43.00 5.14
C ASN A 49 5.67 42.82 6.65
N ARG A 50 6.85 42.29 6.97
CA ARG A 50 7.27 41.96 8.35
C ARG A 50 7.14 43.15 9.33
N SER A 51 7.34 44.38 8.86
CA SER A 51 7.25 45.58 9.67
C SER A 51 5.81 46.04 10.00
N GLU A 52 4.82 45.47 9.32
CA GLU A 52 3.40 45.76 9.52
C GLU A 52 2.74 44.88 10.57
N PHE A 53 3.41 43.74 10.90
CA PHE A 53 2.92 42.75 11.86
C PHE A 53 3.56 42.94 13.22
N ASP A 54 2.78 42.71 14.27
CA ASP A 54 3.30 42.58 15.63
C ASP A 54 3.98 41.21 15.84
N GLU A 55 4.63 41.00 16.99
CA GLU A 55 5.35 39.75 17.27
C GLU A 55 4.42 38.51 17.33
N PHE A 56 3.19 38.73 17.82
CA PHE A 56 2.20 37.66 17.94
C PHE A 56 1.66 37.24 16.56
N GLU A 57 1.31 38.19 15.72
CA GLU A 57 0.85 37.97 14.35
C GLU A 57 1.91 37.28 13.52
N VAL A 58 3.18 37.63 13.67
CA VAL A 58 4.28 36.92 12.98
C VAL A 58 4.39 35.49 13.45
N LEU A 59 4.29 35.21 14.74
CA LEU A 59 4.35 33.87 15.29
C LEU A 59 3.18 33.01 14.77
N GLU A 60 1.98 33.58 14.72
CA GLU A 60 0.80 32.91 14.20
C GLU A 60 0.97 32.53 12.71
N ASN A 61 1.35 33.50 11.89
CA ASN A 61 1.61 33.26 10.44
C ASN A 61 2.73 32.23 10.22
N CYS A 62 3.82 32.30 10.98
CA CYS A 62 4.89 31.29 10.91
C CYS A 62 4.37 29.89 11.28
N SER A 63 3.52 29.79 12.30
CA SER A 63 2.94 28.51 12.73
C SER A 63 2.01 27.92 11.67
N GLN A 64 1.20 28.78 11.02
CA GLN A 64 0.32 28.37 9.93
C GLN A 64 1.14 27.85 8.73
N ILE A 65 2.15 28.59 8.31
CA ILE A 65 3.04 28.17 7.21
C ILE A 65 3.74 26.84 7.54
N ALA A 66 4.22 26.66 8.77
CA ALA A 66 4.86 25.42 9.20
C ALA A 66 3.90 24.21 9.15
N LEU A 67 2.61 24.40 9.49
CA LEU A 67 1.58 23.36 9.37
C LEU A 67 1.33 22.98 7.91
N GLU A 68 1.24 23.97 7.03
CA GLU A 68 1.06 23.75 5.59
C GLU A 68 2.26 23.03 4.98
N GLU A 69 3.48 23.37 5.37
CA GLU A 69 4.70 22.67 4.95
C GLU A 69 4.73 21.22 5.39
N LYS A 70 4.32 20.93 6.61
CA LYS A 70 4.20 19.56 7.10
C LYS A 70 3.18 18.77 6.28
N THR A 71 2.04 19.38 5.96
CA THR A 71 1.01 18.77 5.11
C THR A 71 1.54 18.50 3.71
N TYR A 72 2.25 19.46 3.12
CA TYR A 72 2.92 19.31 1.83
C TYR A 72 3.96 18.18 1.83
N ALA A 73 4.81 18.12 2.85
CA ALA A 73 5.80 17.05 3.00
C ALA A 73 5.14 15.66 3.07
N ASN A 74 4.01 15.53 3.77
CA ASN A 74 3.25 14.28 3.83
C ASN A 74 2.71 13.88 2.45
N LYS A 75 2.20 14.83 1.65
CA LYS A 75 1.74 14.57 0.27
C LYS A 75 2.89 14.10 -0.62
N ILE A 76 4.05 14.74 -0.55
CA ILE A 76 5.25 14.31 -1.30
C ILE A 76 5.69 12.90 -0.90
N ASN A 77 5.65 12.56 0.39
CA ASN A 77 5.97 11.21 0.85
C ASN A 77 4.95 10.18 0.34
N LYS A 78 3.66 10.53 0.31
CA LYS A 78 2.62 9.67 -0.29
C LYS A 78 2.87 9.44 -1.78
N LEU A 79 3.17 10.50 -2.55
CA LEU A 79 3.54 10.39 -3.97
C LEU A 79 4.71 9.44 -4.20
N ARG A 80 5.80 9.60 -3.44
CA ARG A 80 6.96 8.70 -3.54
C ARG A 80 6.60 7.24 -3.23
N THR A 81 5.67 7.02 -2.31
CA THR A 81 5.19 5.68 -1.98
C THR A 81 4.39 5.10 -3.14
N LEU A 82 3.46 5.88 -3.73
CA LEU A 82 2.67 5.48 -4.89
C LEU A 82 3.56 5.16 -6.11
N GLU A 83 4.57 5.99 -6.40
CA GLU A 83 5.55 5.74 -7.47
C GLU A 83 6.32 4.41 -7.29
N ARG A 84 6.61 4.02 -6.05
CA ARG A 84 7.22 2.72 -5.75
C ARG A 84 6.22 1.58 -5.94
N GLN A 85 4.99 1.78 -5.45
CA GLN A 85 3.91 0.80 -5.60
C GLN A 85 3.56 0.55 -7.07
N LEU A 86 3.67 1.55 -7.93
CA LEU A 86 3.43 1.41 -9.36
C LEU A 86 4.28 0.28 -9.99
N LYS A 87 5.49 0.05 -9.49
CA LYS A 87 6.39 -1.00 -9.99
C LYS A 87 6.04 -2.39 -9.46
N SER A 88 5.49 -2.48 -8.25
CA SER A 88 5.10 -3.72 -7.57
C SER A 88 4.03 -3.38 -6.51
N PRO A 89 2.75 -3.31 -6.91
CA PRO A 89 1.67 -2.85 -6.04
C PRO A 89 1.45 -3.79 -4.84
N TYR A 90 1.52 -5.09 -5.08
CA TYR A 90 1.31 -6.12 -4.08
C TYR A 90 2.27 -7.30 -4.30
N PHE A 91 2.42 -8.12 -3.28
CA PHE A 91 3.30 -9.30 -3.32
C PHE A 91 2.58 -10.60 -2.92
N ALA A 92 1.38 -10.50 -2.37
CA ALA A 92 0.59 -11.66 -1.98
C ALA A 92 -0.91 -11.43 -2.18
N ARG A 93 -1.64 -12.54 -2.32
CA ARG A 93 -3.09 -12.62 -2.29
C ARG A 93 -3.50 -13.72 -1.32
N LEU A 94 -4.52 -13.44 -0.54
CA LEU A 94 -5.23 -14.36 0.32
C LEU A 94 -6.70 -14.38 -0.06
N ASP A 95 -7.27 -15.56 -0.26
CA ASP A 95 -8.71 -15.73 -0.33
C ASP A 95 -9.17 -16.29 1.01
N PHE A 96 -9.93 -15.52 1.72
CA PHE A 96 -10.44 -15.85 3.05
C PHE A 96 -11.95 -15.88 3.04
N LYS A 97 -12.50 -16.88 3.71
CA LYS A 97 -13.93 -17.03 3.88
C LYS A 97 -14.28 -17.02 5.35
N GLU A 98 -14.96 -15.99 5.80
CA GLU A 98 -15.55 -15.92 7.12
C GLU A 98 -16.69 -16.91 7.25
N GLU A 99 -16.93 -17.42 8.44
CA GLU A 99 -17.97 -18.42 8.69
C GLU A 99 -19.37 -17.79 8.46
N GLY A 100 -20.10 -18.29 7.47
CA GLY A 100 -21.43 -17.81 7.10
C GLY A 100 -21.47 -16.72 6.04
N GLU A 101 -20.33 -16.21 5.60
CA GLU A 101 -20.23 -15.14 4.58
C GLU A 101 -19.66 -15.65 3.25
N GLU A 102 -19.71 -14.80 2.23
CA GLU A 102 -19.03 -15.06 0.95
C GLU A 102 -17.51 -14.85 1.13
N GLY A 103 -16.72 -15.59 0.34
CA GLY A 103 -15.26 -15.47 0.40
C GLY A 103 -14.76 -14.16 -0.22
N GLU A 104 -13.79 -13.54 0.42
CA GLU A 104 -13.12 -12.32 -0.04
C GLU A 104 -11.66 -12.57 -0.44
N SER A 105 -11.17 -11.74 -1.38
CA SER A 105 -9.78 -11.79 -1.82
C SER A 105 -9.02 -10.56 -1.35
N PHE A 106 -8.00 -10.74 -0.52
CA PHE A 106 -7.16 -9.68 0.01
C PHE A 106 -5.80 -9.66 -0.70
N TYR A 107 -5.50 -8.58 -1.40
CA TYR A 107 -4.18 -8.35 -1.97
C TYR A 107 -3.33 -7.55 -0.99
N ILE A 108 -2.13 -8.03 -0.71
CA ILE A 108 -1.25 -7.50 0.34
C ILE A 108 -0.02 -6.86 -0.30
N GLY A 109 0.26 -5.62 0.06
CA GLY A 109 1.37 -4.83 -0.45
C GLY A 109 2.10 -4.01 0.61
N LEU A 110 3.05 -3.20 0.19
CA LEU A 110 3.87 -2.37 1.09
C LEU A 110 3.10 -1.17 1.66
N ALA A 111 2.01 -0.76 1.03
CA ALA A 111 1.09 0.25 1.53
C ALA A 111 -0.28 0.04 0.88
N SER A 112 -1.34 0.57 1.51
CA SER A 112 -2.70 0.47 1.00
C SER A 112 -2.89 1.28 -0.28
N VAL A 113 -3.71 0.72 -1.19
CA VAL A 113 -4.27 1.41 -2.35
C VAL A 113 -5.78 1.38 -2.21
N GLU A 114 -6.38 2.55 -2.03
CA GLU A 114 -7.81 2.70 -1.79
C GLU A 114 -8.60 2.66 -3.09
N ASP A 115 -9.76 2.01 -3.05
CA ASP A 115 -10.82 2.12 -4.05
C ASP A 115 -11.79 3.21 -3.61
N LYS A 116 -11.69 4.39 -4.24
CA LYS A 116 -12.50 5.55 -3.86
C LYS A 116 -13.99 5.39 -4.18
N ASP A 117 -14.28 4.57 -5.17
CA ASP A 117 -15.65 4.40 -5.64
C ASP A 117 -16.45 3.47 -4.72
N ASN A 118 -15.78 2.46 -4.15
CA ASN A 118 -16.41 1.43 -3.33
C ASN A 118 -16.09 1.53 -1.84
N PHE A 119 -15.29 2.51 -1.40
CA PHE A 119 -14.81 2.63 -0.01
C PHE A 119 -14.09 1.37 0.49
N ASP A 120 -13.36 0.72 -0.40
CA ASP A 120 -12.65 -0.52 -0.18
C ASP A 120 -11.15 -0.35 -0.53
N PHE A 121 -10.39 -1.44 -0.52
CA PHE A 121 -8.97 -1.42 -0.85
C PHE A 121 -8.67 -2.37 -2.01
N TYR A 122 -7.98 -1.85 -3.04
CA TYR A 122 -7.32 -2.71 -4.03
C TYR A 122 -6.15 -3.46 -3.40
N VAL A 123 -5.42 -2.81 -2.48
CA VAL A 123 -4.27 -3.40 -1.81
C VAL A 123 -4.29 -3.02 -0.34
N PHE A 124 -4.16 -4.02 0.53
CA PHE A 124 -4.01 -3.85 1.97
C PHE A 124 -2.54 -3.69 2.35
N ASP A 125 -2.27 -2.79 3.27
CA ASP A 125 -0.93 -2.65 3.87
C ASP A 125 -0.56 -3.94 4.61
N TRP A 126 0.69 -4.40 4.45
CA TRP A 126 1.20 -5.61 5.10
C TRP A 126 1.13 -5.60 6.63
N ARG A 127 0.99 -4.41 7.24
CA ARG A 127 0.81 -4.22 8.68
C ARG A 127 -0.65 -4.28 9.13
N SER A 128 -1.58 -4.41 8.21
CA SER A 128 -3.00 -4.51 8.54
C SER A 128 -3.32 -5.84 9.24
N PRO A 129 -4.34 -5.88 10.12
CA PRO A 129 -4.73 -7.12 10.78
C PRO A 129 -5.04 -8.27 9.82
N VAL A 130 -5.65 -7.98 8.68
CA VAL A 130 -5.94 -8.94 7.61
C VAL A 130 -4.64 -9.53 7.03
N ALA A 131 -3.61 -8.70 6.83
CA ALA A 131 -2.35 -9.15 6.27
C ALA A 131 -1.58 -10.10 7.21
N ASN A 132 -1.80 -10.04 8.52
CA ASN A 132 -1.18 -10.95 9.47
C ASN A 132 -1.53 -12.42 9.16
N MET A 133 -2.72 -12.69 8.63
CA MET A 133 -3.11 -14.06 8.26
C MET A 133 -2.15 -14.68 7.24
N PHE A 134 -1.55 -13.89 6.36
CA PHE A 134 -0.59 -14.37 5.38
C PHE A 134 0.72 -14.88 6.02
N TYR A 135 1.09 -14.34 7.17
CA TYR A 135 2.33 -14.69 7.88
C TYR A 135 2.10 -15.76 8.94
N ASP A 136 0.93 -15.75 9.58
CA ASP A 136 0.65 -16.53 10.77
C ASP A 136 -0.04 -17.87 10.45
N PHE A 137 -0.66 -18.00 9.27
CA PHE A 137 -1.46 -19.17 8.91
C PHE A 137 -1.13 -19.69 7.52
N GLU A 138 -1.30 -20.99 7.35
CA GLU A 138 -1.35 -21.67 6.06
C GLU A 138 -2.79 -21.78 5.56
N VAL A 139 -3.00 -22.36 4.37
CA VAL A 139 -4.34 -22.69 3.87
C VAL A 139 -5.07 -23.60 4.87
N GLY A 140 -6.24 -23.16 5.31
CA GLY A 140 -7.01 -23.81 6.37
C GLY A 140 -7.59 -22.81 7.37
N PRO A 141 -7.99 -23.26 8.58
CA PRO A 141 -8.58 -22.41 9.59
C PRO A 141 -7.65 -21.25 9.99
N ALA A 142 -8.17 -20.03 9.99
CA ALA A 142 -7.43 -18.84 10.33
C ALA A 142 -8.34 -17.79 10.99
N PHE A 143 -7.73 -16.75 11.55
CA PHE A 143 -8.46 -15.62 12.11
C PHE A 143 -7.61 -14.34 12.06
N TYR A 144 -8.27 -13.21 12.17
CA TYR A 144 -7.61 -11.93 12.41
C TYR A 144 -8.39 -11.08 13.41
N ASN A 145 -7.71 -10.10 14.03
CA ASN A 145 -8.33 -9.22 14.99
C ASN A 145 -8.69 -7.88 14.33
N ALA A 146 -9.99 -7.67 14.09
CA ALA A 146 -10.53 -6.41 13.66
C ALA A 146 -10.91 -5.52 14.86
N PRO A 147 -11.13 -4.21 14.66
CA PRO A 147 -11.63 -3.32 15.72
C PRO A 147 -12.97 -3.78 16.33
N ILE A 148 -13.77 -4.49 15.55
CA ILE A 148 -15.06 -5.05 15.97
C ILE A 148 -14.94 -6.37 16.74
N GLY A 149 -13.75 -6.99 16.76
CA GLY A 149 -13.50 -8.27 17.43
C GLY A 149 -12.68 -9.24 16.60
N LYS A 150 -12.59 -10.48 17.07
CA LYS A 150 -11.93 -11.58 16.37
C LYS A 150 -12.84 -12.10 15.26
N ILE A 151 -12.33 -12.14 14.04
CA ILE A 151 -13.00 -12.68 12.86
C ILE A 151 -12.36 -14.03 12.54
N GLU A 152 -13.13 -15.09 12.58
CA GLU A 152 -12.70 -16.47 12.34
C GLU A 152 -13.23 -16.98 11.00
N GLY A 153 -12.44 -17.80 10.31
CA GLY A 153 -12.81 -18.33 9.02
C GLY A 153 -11.77 -19.30 8.48
N THR A 154 -11.71 -19.41 7.17
CA THR A 154 -10.81 -20.33 6.48
C THR A 154 -10.09 -19.60 5.34
N ILE A 155 -8.77 -19.73 5.30
CA ILE A 155 -7.99 -19.37 4.10
C ILE A 155 -8.20 -20.49 3.07
N GLU A 156 -8.89 -20.19 1.99
CA GLU A 156 -9.18 -21.14 0.92
C GLU A 156 -8.02 -21.21 -0.09
N PHE A 157 -7.29 -20.09 -0.24
CA PHE A 157 -6.21 -19.96 -1.22
C PHE A 157 -5.20 -18.90 -0.77
N SER A 158 -3.92 -19.13 -1.08
CA SER A 158 -2.85 -18.17 -0.87
C SER A 158 -1.87 -18.21 -2.04
N ARG A 159 -1.54 -17.02 -2.60
CA ARG A 159 -0.63 -16.87 -3.73
C ARG A 159 0.37 -15.76 -3.46
N GLN A 160 1.62 -16.04 -3.74
CA GLN A 160 2.68 -15.02 -3.77
C GLN A 160 2.95 -14.57 -5.20
N PHE A 161 3.29 -13.29 -5.34
CA PHE A 161 3.59 -12.67 -6.63
C PHE A 161 5.00 -12.11 -6.65
N ASN A 162 5.68 -12.30 -7.75
CA ASN A 162 6.87 -11.53 -8.10
C ASN A 162 6.49 -10.57 -9.23
N ILE A 163 6.23 -9.31 -8.87
CA ILE A 163 5.86 -8.25 -9.80
C ILE A 163 7.07 -7.34 -10.00
N LYS A 164 7.45 -7.08 -11.24
CA LYS A 164 8.54 -6.16 -11.61
C LYS A 164 8.10 -5.28 -12.76
N ASN A 165 8.31 -3.98 -12.61
CA ASN A 165 7.96 -2.99 -13.62
C ASN A 165 6.51 -3.18 -14.12
N SER A 166 5.58 -3.31 -13.15
CA SER A 166 4.14 -3.45 -13.42
C SER A 166 3.76 -4.72 -14.22
N LYS A 167 4.58 -5.78 -14.13
CA LYS A 167 4.30 -7.07 -14.78
C LYS A 167 4.51 -8.21 -13.80
N ILE A 168 3.60 -9.19 -13.82
CA ILE A 168 3.77 -10.44 -13.10
C ILE A 168 4.88 -11.25 -13.78
N VAL A 169 5.97 -11.47 -13.05
CA VAL A 169 7.10 -12.28 -13.54
C VAL A 169 6.84 -13.76 -13.28
N PHE A 170 6.38 -14.06 -12.07
CA PHE A 170 5.94 -15.39 -11.70
C PHE A 170 5.03 -15.35 -10.47
N THR A 171 4.28 -16.44 -10.26
CA THR A 171 3.41 -16.64 -9.09
C THR A 171 3.74 -17.97 -8.42
N HIS A 172 3.53 -18.03 -7.10
CA HIS A 172 3.67 -19.24 -6.31
C HIS A 172 2.44 -19.43 -5.43
N ASP A 173 1.77 -20.57 -5.57
CA ASP A 173 0.58 -20.90 -4.79
C ASP A 173 0.98 -21.73 -3.56
N SER A 174 0.53 -21.33 -2.37
CA SER A 174 0.76 -22.08 -1.13
C SER A 174 -0.02 -23.40 -1.17
N GLY A 175 0.67 -24.49 -0.85
CA GLY A 175 0.11 -25.85 -0.93
C GLY A 175 0.48 -26.60 -2.22
N ALA A 176 1.04 -25.93 -3.24
CA ALA A 176 1.70 -26.61 -4.35
C ALA A 176 3.11 -27.04 -3.90
N ALA A 177 3.48 -28.30 -4.19
CA ALA A 177 4.82 -28.79 -3.90
C ALA A 177 5.86 -27.86 -4.55
N LEU A 178 6.71 -27.25 -3.75
CA LEU A 178 7.79 -26.39 -4.24
C LEU A 178 8.73 -27.22 -5.11
N CYS A 179 8.83 -26.87 -6.38
CA CYS A 179 10.00 -27.31 -7.16
C CYS A 179 11.23 -26.59 -6.58
N ASP A 180 12.27 -27.35 -6.22
CA ASP A 180 13.54 -26.84 -5.65
C ASP A 180 14.15 -25.69 -6.46
N GLU A 181 13.95 -25.67 -7.77
CA GLU A 181 14.40 -24.59 -8.66
C GLU A 181 13.70 -23.25 -8.40
N SER A 182 12.40 -23.27 -8.05
CA SER A 182 11.63 -22.08 -7.75
C SER A 182 12.04 -21.47 -6.40
N LEU A 183 12.30 -22.32 -5.41
CA LEU A 183 12.79 -21.92 -4.08
C LEU A 183 14.18 -21.32 -4.17
N THR A 184 15.09 -21.93 -4.93
CA THR A 184 16.44 -21.42 -5.14
C THR A 184 16.44 -20.09 -5.90
N ALA A 185 15.54 -19.92 -6.88
CA ALA A 185 15.37 -18.66 -7.61
C ALA A 185 14.76 -17.56 -6.72
N MET A 186 13.84 -17.89 -5.80
CA MET A 186 13.29 -16.97 -4.81
C MET A 186 14.32 -16.57 -3.77
N LEU A 187 14.98 -17.53 -3.16
CA LEU A 187 15.95 -17.29 -2.10
C LEU A 187 17.24 -16.65 -2.64
N GLY A 188 17.68 -17.04 -3.84
CA GLY A 188 18.88 -16.50 -4.46
C GLY A 188 18.74 -15.08 -5.02
N ARG A 189 17.52 -14.64 -5.36
CA ARG A 189 17.26 -13.31 -5.95
C ARG A 189 16.53 -12.32 -5.05
N ASN A 190 15.79 -12.78 -4.04
CA ASN A 190 14.99 -11.94 -3.15
C ASN A 190 15.51 -11.92 -1.69
N ALA A 191 16.59 -12.59 -1.40
CA ALA A 191 17.40 -12.29 -0.21
C ALA A 191 18.04 -10.90 -0.31
N THR A 192 17.43 -10.00 -1.09
CA THR A 192 17.82 -8.60 -1.14
C THR A 192 17.48 -7.94 0.19
N ASP A 193 18.45 -7.22 0.69
CA ASP A 193 18.58 -6.52 1.98
C ASP A 193 17.33 -5.87 2.60
N LYS A 194 16.22 -5.75 1.87
CA LYS A 194 14.97 -5.15 2.34
C LYS A 194 14.12 -6.07 3.21
N MET A 195 14.06 -7.38 2.93
CA MET A 195 13.37 -8.31 3.83
C MET A 195 14.23 -8.61 5.08
N LYS A 196 15.54 -8.64 4.94
CA LYS A 196 16.44 -8.73 6.09
C LYS A 196 16.29 -7.53 7.03
N ASN A 197 16.06 -6.33 6.51
CA ASN A 197 15.83 -5.13 7.34
C ASN A 197 14.45 -5.11 8.01
N ILE A 198 13.42 -5.69 7.41
CA ILE A 198 12.08 -5.81 8.03
C ILE A 198 12.12 -6.84 9.16
N VAL A 199 12.74 -7.99 8.95
CA VAL A 199 12.89 -9.06 9.97
C VAL A 199 13.89 -8.68 11.07
N ALA A 200 14.88 -7.85 10.79
CA ALA A 200 15.87 -7.38 11.78
C ALA A 200 15.38 -6.19 12.64
N THR A 201 14.21 -5.62 12.32
CA THR A 201 13.63 -4.48 13.06
C THR A 201 12.45 -4.91 13.95
N ILE A 202 12.07 -6.20 13.95
CA ILE A 202 11.18 -6.85 14.90
C ILE A 202 12.02 -7.63 15.91
#